data_58c047b0a6e9fef90b0afd4a999b9ee0
#
_entry.id   58c047b0a6e9fef90b0afd4a999b9ee0
#
_cell.length_a   1.000
_cell.length_b   1.000
_cell.length_c   1.000
_cell.angle_alpha   90.00
_cell.angle_beta   90.00
_cell.angle_gamma   90.00
#
_symmetry.space_group_name_H-M   'P 1'
#
loop_
_entity.id
_entity.type
_entity.pdbx_description
1 polymer ?
#
loop_
_entity_poly.entity_id
_entity_poly.type
_entity_poly.pdbx_seq_one_letter_code
_entity_poly.pdbx_strand_id
1 'polypeptide(L)'
;MSLTAVIETNKGTINIELFADQTPITCANFINLIQKGYYDGLSFHRVISDFMIQGGCPLGTGTGGPGYRFEDEFSDDLKHDRAGILSMANAGPGTNGSQIFITHGPTPHLNGGHTVFGAVKSDSDQAVVNDIRMGDTMIKVHIEGDTETLLAGQQANLDQWNAALSDAFPDL
;
A
#
# COMPACT_ATOMS: atom_id res chain seq x y z
N MET A 1 -3.53 15.35 11.65
CA MET A 1 -4.17 15.57 10.34
C MET A 1 -4.29 14.26 9.59
N SER A 2 -5.46 13.97 9.01
CA SER A 2 -5.64 12.68 8.35
C SER A 2 -5.14 12.72 6.91
N LEU A 3 -4.56 11.61 6.48
CA LEU A 3 -4.13 11.39 5.10
C LEU A 3 -4.95 10.25 4.51
N THR A 4 -5.46 10.46 3.32
CA THR A 4 -6.27 9.48 2.60
C THR A 4 -5.60 9.10 1.29
N ALA A 5 -5.43 7.80 1.07
CA ALA A 5 -5.06 7.29 -0.24
C ALA A 5 -6.34 6.97 -1.01
N VAL A 6 -6.43 7.46 -2.24
CA VAL A 6 -7.58 7.26 -3.11
C VAL A 6 -7.15 6.41 -4.30
N ILE A 7 -7.66 5.19 -4.38
CA ILE A 7 -7.36 4.25 -5.47
C ILE A 7 -8.56 4.19 -6.40
N GLU A 8 -8.42 4.75 -7.59
CA GLU A 8 -9.44 4.68 -8.64
C GLU A 8 -9.24 3.39 -9.43
N THR A 9 -10.18 2.47 -9.34
CA THR A 9 -10.11 1.18 -10.03
C THR A 9 -11.20 1.08 -11.10
N ASN A 10 -11.08 0.07 -11.96
CA ASN A 10 -12.14 -0.22 -12.93
C ASN A 10 -13.43 -0.77 -12.30
N LYS A 11 -13.44 -1.01 -11.00
CA LYS A 11 -14.65 -1.44 -10.25
C LYS A 11 -15.20 -0.34 -9.33
N GLY A 12 -14.55 0.80 -9.27
CA GLY A 12 -14.92 1.92 -8.40
C GLY A 12 -13.73 2.45 -7.63
N THR A 13 -13.99 3.37 -6.71
CA THR A 13 -12.94 4.04 -5.93
C THR A 13 -12.86 3.46 -4.52
N ILE A 14 -11.62 3.25 -4.05
CA ILE A 14 -11.33 2.80 -2.68
C ILE A 14 -10.63 3.94 -1.96
N ASN A 15 -11.24 4.44 -0.89
CA ASN A 15 -10.67 5.47 -0.02
C ASN A 15 -10.12 4.83 1.23
N ILE A 16 -8.86 5.09 1.56
CA ILE A 16 -8.14 4.45 2.66
C ILE A 16 -7.54 5.51 3.57
N GLU A 17 -7.85 5.43 4.86
CA GLU A 17 -7.15 6.23 5.86
C GLU A 17 -5.79 5.63 6.13
N LEU A 18 -4.73 6.46 6.09
CA LEU A 18 -3.36 6.02 6.37
C LEU A 18 -3.01 6.31 7.84
N PHE A 19 -2.33 5.36 8.48
CA PHE A 19 -1.94 5.46 9.90
C PHE A 19 -0.53 6.03 10.02
N ALA A 20 -0.37 7.29 9.58
CA ALA A 20 0.94 7.93 9.46
C ALA A 20 1.65 8.14 10.80
N ASP A 21 0.89 8.31 11.89
CA ASP A 21 1.48 8.51 13.22
C ASP A 21 2.16 7.24 13.74
N GLN A 22 1.55 6.08 13.51
CA GLN A 22 2.08 4.80 13.98
C GLN A 22 3.06 4.15 12.99
N THR A 23 2.89 4.42 11.68
CA THR A 23 3.71 3.80 10.63
C THR A 23 4.26 4.84 9.65
N PRO A 24 5.07 5.80 10.15
CA PRO A 24 5.54 6.91 9.31
C PRO A 24 6.44 6.47 8.16
N ILE A 25 7.28 5.47 8.33
CA ILE A 25 8.18 4.99 7.28
C ILE A 25 7.37 4.34 6.16
N THR A 26 6.48 3.43 6.51
CA THR A 26 5.63 2.72 5.54
C THR A 26 4.72 3.69 4.79
N CYS A 27 4.08 4.61 5.50
CA CYS A 27 3.22 5.62 4.87
C CYS A 27 4.01 6.56 3.97
N ALA A 28 5.20 7.00 4.38
CA ALA A 28 6.04 7.85 3.55
C ALA A 28 6.44 7.15 2.24
N ASN A 29 6.81 5.87 2.32
CA ASN A 29 7.11 5.08 1.14
C ASN A 29 5.91 5.01 0.17
N PHE A 30 4.77 4.65 0.70
CA PHE A 30 3.54 4.51 -0.10
C PHE A 30 3.16 5.84 -0.76
N ILE A 31 3.16 6.93 0.01
CA ILE A 31 2.84 8.28 -0.48
C ILE A 31 3.83 8.71 -1.57
N ASN A 32 5.12 8.49 -1.34
CA ASN A 32 6.16 8.86 -2.31
C ASN A 32 5.97 8.14 -3.65
N LEU A 33 5.70 6.83 -3.60
CA LEU A 33 5.44 6.06 -4.82
C LEU A 33 4.17 6.52 -5.52
N ILE A 34 3.11 6.81 -4.76
CA ILE A 34 1.85 7.34 -5.31
C ILE A 34 2.09 8.67 -6.02
N GLN A 35 2.82 9.60 -5.39
CA GLN A 35 3.07 10.93 -5.95
C GLN A 35 3.92 10.88 -7.22
N LYS A 36 4.71 9.84 -7.39
CA LYS A 36 5.50 9.63 -8.60
C LYS A 36 4.75 8.88 -9.71
N GLY A 37 3.49 8.51 -9.46
CA GLY A 37 2.69 7.78 -10.45
C GLY A 37 3.04 6.30 -10.58
N TYR A 38 3.77 5.74 -9.61
CA TYR A 38 4.25 4.36 -9.66
C TYR A 38 3.13 3.33 -9.76
N TYR A 39 2.03 3.57 -9.02
CA TYR A 39 0.90 2.63 -8.98
C TYR A 39 -0.07 2.76 -10.14
N ASP A 40 -0.02 3.86 -10.90
CA ASP A 40 -0.96 4.11 -11.98
C ASP A 40 -0.84 3.03 -13.06
N GLY A 41 -1.94 2.36 -13.36
CA GLY A 41 -1.98 1.28 -14.35
C GLY A 41 -1.58 -0.09 -13.83
N LEU A 42 -1.19 -0.24 -12.57
CA LEU A 42 -0.83 -1.54 -12.01
C LEU A 42 -2.06 -2.37 -11.68
N SER A 43 -1.93 -3.69 -11.76
CA SER A 43 -3.03 -4.61 -11.53
C SER A 43 -3.06 -5.18 -10.12
N PHE A 44 -4.23 -5.66 -9.72
CA PHE A 44 -4.38 -6.59 -8.60
C PHE A 44 -4.07 -7.99 -9.13
N HIS A 45 -2.81 -8.38 -9.04
CA HIS A 45 -2.31 -9.61 -9.66
C HIS A 45 -2.62 -10.88 -8.85
N ARG A 46 -3.06 -10.72 -7.60
CA ARG A 46 -3.41 -11.85 -6.72
C ARG A 46 -4.64 -11.50 -5.91
N VAL A 47 -5.72 -12.23 -6.13
CA VAL A 47 -6.98 -12.03 -5.41
C VAL A 47 -7.46 -13.40 -4.93
N ILE A 48 -7.63 -13.53 -3.61
CA ILE A 48 -8.11 -14.75 -2.99
C ILE A 48 -9.40 -14.43 -2.25
N SER A 49 -10.51 -15.04 -2.69
CA SER A 49 -11.84 -14.87 -2.08
C SER A 49 -11.79 -15.10 -0.58
N ASP A 50 -12.50 -14.26 0.17
CA ASP A 50 -12.61 -14.33 1.63
C ASP A 50 -11.27 -14.15 2.35
N PHE A 51 -10.25 -13.65 1.65
CA PHE A 51 -8.93 -13.39 2.22
C PHE A 51 -8.47 -11.95 1.93
N MET A 52 -8.02 -11.67 0.71
CA MET A 52 -7.47 -10.34 0.40
C MET A 52 -7.36 -10.10 -1.11
N ILE A 53 -7.15 -8.82 -1.47
CA ILE A 53 -6.72 -8.41 -2.81
C ILE A 53 -5.29 -7.85 -2.70
N GLN A 54 -4.40 -8.24 -3.59
CA GLN A 54 -2.99 -7.84 -3.58
C GLN A 54 -2.59 -7.23 -4.92
N GLY A 55 -1.88 -6.12 -4.87
CA GLY A 55 -1.40 -5.43 -6.05
C GLY A 55 -0.16 -4.60 -5.77
N GLY A 56 0.24 -3.79 -6.75
CA GLY A 56 1.39 -2.90 -6.61
C GLY A 56 2.72 -3.49 -7.08
N CYS A 57 2.67 -4.63 -7.78
CA CYS A 57 3.85 -5.20 -8.42
C CYS A 57 3.99 -4.58 -9.82
N PRO A 58 5.12 -3.91 -10.14
CA PRO A 58 5.29 -3.26 -11.44
C PRO A 58 5.35 -4.24 -12.61
N LEU A 59 5.66 -5.50 -12.33
CA LEU A 59 5.70 -6.56 -13.34
C LEU A 59 4.37 -7.33 -13.45
N GLY A 60 3.45 -7.13 -12.50
CA GLY A 60 2.20 -7.86 -12.46
C GLY A 60 2.33 -9.35 -12.12
N THR A 61 3.48 -9.77 -11.59
CA THR A 61 3.81 -11.17 -11.34
C THR A 61 3.94 -11.53 -9.85
N GLY A 62 4.05 -10.52 -8.99
CA GLY A 62 4.33 -10.70 -7.57
C GLY A 62 5.81 -10.71 -7.22
N THR A 63 6.71 -10.65 -8.22
CA THR A 63 8.16 -10.71 -8.02
C THR A 63 8.85 -9.35 -8.14
N GLY A 64 8.15 -8.33 -8.64
CA GLY A 64 8.70 -7.00 -8.84
C GLY A 64 8.52 -6.08 -7.64
N GLY A 65 9.31 -5.02 -7.63
CA GLY A 65 9.28 -4.00 -6.60
C GLY A 65 9.97 -2.71 -7.04
N PRO A 66 10.15 -1.75 -6.14
CA PRO A 66 10.64 -0.41 -6.50
C PRO A 66 12.16 -0.31 -6.60
N GLY A 67 12.88 -1.40 -6.41
CA GLY A 67 14.35 -1.41 -6.46
C GLY A 67 15.01 -1.28 -5.09
N TYR A 68 14.23 -1.27 -4.03
CA TYR A 68 14.72 -1.22 -2.64
C TYR A 68 13.78 -1.98 -1.73
N ARG A 69 14.23 -2.21 -0.49
CA ARG A 69 13.44 -2.81 0.59
C ARG A 69 13.55 -1.95 1.84
N PHE A 70 12.58 -2.03 2.72
CA PHE A 70 12.62 -1.32 4.00
C PHE A 70 12.02 -2.15 5.14
N GLU A 71 12.29 -1.70 6.36
CA GLU A 71 11.96 -2.38 7.60
C GLU A 71 10.46 -2.43 7.90
N ASP A 72 10.07 -3.39 8.73
CA ASP A 72 8.71 -3.50 9.24
C ASP A 72 8.44 -2.45 10.33
N GLU A 73 7.17 -2.06 10.46
CA GLU A 73 6.70 -1.16 11.52
C GLU A 73 5.48 -1.79 12.19
N PHE A 74 5.72 -2.78 13.03
CA PHE A 74 4.63 -3.45 13.75
C PHE A 74 4.19 -2.61 14.95
N SER A 75 2.87 -2.60 15.21
CA SER A 75 2.28 -1.94 16.37
C SER A 75 1.22 -2.86 16.97
N ASP A 76 1.19 -2.97 18.29
CA ASP A 76 0.17 -3.76 18.98
C ASP A 76 -1.24 -3.20 18.79
N ASP A 77 -1.34 -1.91 18.45
CA ASP A 77 -2.62 -1.24 18.19
C ASP A 77 -3.12 -1.45 16.74
N LEU A 78 -2.26 -1.96 15.85
CA LEU A 78 -2.58 -2.13 14.43
C LEU A 78 -2.50 -3.59 14.05
N LYS A 79 -3.66 -4.21 13.90
CA LYS A 79 -3.79 -5.65 13.62
C LYS A 79 -4.70 -5.90 12.43
N HIS A 80 -4.56 -7.11 11.88
CA HIS A 80 -5.43 -7.59 10.81
C HIS A 80 -6.73 -8.13 11.44
N ASP A 81 -7.51 -7.25 12.06
CA ASP A 81 -8.64 -7.60 12.92
C ASP A 81 -10.01 -7.43 12.26
N ARG A 82 -10.04 -6.98 11.00
CA ARG A 82 -11.30 -6.73 10.29
C ARG A 82 -11.08 -6.67 8.78
N ALA A 83 -12.19 -6.57 8.04
CA ALA A 83 -12.15 -6.29 6.61
C ALA A 83 -11.61 -4.89 6.33
N GLY A 84 -10.97 -4.72 5.19
CA GLY A 84 -10.50 -3.41 4.73
C GLY A 84 -9.19 -2.93 5.30
N ILE A 85 -8.42 -3.81 5.94
CA ILE A 85 -7.08 -3.49 6.44
C ILE A 85 -6.09 -3.42 5.27
N LEU A 86 -5.37 -2.30 5.18
CA LEU A 86 -4.27 -2.11 4.24
C LEU A 86 -2.96 -2.51 4.91
N SER A 87 -2.25 -3.43 4.30
CA SER A 87 -1.03 -4.01 4.86
C SER A 87 0.01 -4.25 3.76
N MET A 88 1.27 -4.38 4.16
CA MET A 88 2.38 -4.62 3.22
C MET A 88 2.55 -6.11 2.94
N ALA A 89 2.53 -6.47 1.66
CA ALA A 89 3.02 -7.78 1.25
C ALA A 89 4.55 -7.81 1.39
N ASN A 90 5.10 -8.96 1.73
CA ASN A 90 6.55 -9.12 1.86
C ASN A 90 6.98 -10.57 1.62
N ALA A 91 8.30 -10.78 1.56
CA ALA A 91 8.92 -12.10 1.41
C ALA A 91 9.70 -12.51 2.67
N GLY A 92 9.31 -11.99 3.83
CA GLY A 92 9.96 -12.22 5.11
C GLY A 92 10.29 -10.90 5.80
N PRO A 93 10.94 -10.94 6.98
CA PRO A 93 11.26 -9.74 7.74
C PRO A 93 12.07 -8.72 6.94
N GLY A 94 11.68 -7.45 7.00
CA GLY A 94 12.42 -6.35 6.41
C GLY A 94 12.46 -6.33 4.88
N THR A 95 11.48 -6.93 4.22
CA THR A 95 11.46 -7.02 2.75
C THR A 95 10.31 -6.24 2.12
N ASN A 96 9.85 -5.18 2.77
CA ASN A 96 8.78 -4.34 2.24
C ASN A 96 9.26 -3.54 1.03
N GLY A 97 8.41 -3.41 0.04
CA GLY A 97 8.69 -2.66 -1.18
C GLY A 97 7.48 -1.87 -1.62
N SER A 98 6.81 -2.32 -2.69
CA SER A 98 5.64 -1.62 -3.24
C SER A 98 4.35 -2.43 -3.19
N GLN A 99 4.42 -3.74 -2.99
CA GLN A 99 3.22 -4.57 -3.02
C GLN A 99 2.42 -4.43 -1.74
N ILE A 100 1.12 -4.26 -1.90
CA ILE A 100 0.16 -4.05 -0.81
C ILE A 100 -0.97 -5.05 -0.93
N PHE A 101 -1.68 -5.28 0.19
CA PHE A 101 -2.93 -6.02 0.14
C PHE A 101 -3.99 -5.36 1.02
N ILE A 102 -5.25 -5.60 0.67
CA ILE A 102 -6.42 -5.11 1.43
C ILE A 102 -7.28 -6.33 1.75
N THR A 103 -7.65 -6.49 3.01
CA THR A 103 -8.32 -7.70 3.48
C THR A 103 -9.82 -7.71 3.21
N HIS A 104 -10.38 -8.92 3.05
CA HIS A 104 -11.83 -9.15 2.97
C HIS A 104 -12.46 -9.36 4.34
N GLY A 105 -11.68 -9.73 5.33
CA GLY A 105 -12.11 -9.98 6.70
C GLY A 105 -10.91 -10.07 7.63
N PRO A 106 -11.10 -10.50 8.90
CA PRO A 106 -9.97 -10.65 9.81
C PRO A 106 -8.98 -11.70 9.32
N THR A 107 -7.68 -11.37 9.39
CA THR A 107 -6.59 -12.29 9.04
C THR A 107 -5.54 -12.28 10.15
N PRO A 108 -5.90 -12.71 11.38
CA PRO A 108 -5.03 -12.55 12.54
C PRO A 108 -3.71 -13.31 12.45
N HIS A 109 -3.65 -14.35 11.61
CA HIS A 109 -2.41 -15.10 11.38
C HIS A 109 -1.31 -14.26 10.72
N LEU A 110 -1.64 -13.08 10.17
CA LEU A 110 -0.68 -12.16 9.55
C LEU A 110 -0.09 -11.14 10.54
N ASN A 111 -0.64 -11.05 11.75
CA ASN A 111 -0.15 -10.14 12.77
C ASN A 111 1.31 -10.48 13.12
N GLY A 112 2.15 -9.43 13.23
CA GLY A 112 3.57 -9.61 13.53
C GLY A 112 4.43 -10.06 12.34
N GLY A 113 3.83 -10.26 11.17
CA GLY A 113 4.54 -10.62 9.94
C GLY A 113 4.40 -9.60 8.83
N HIS A 114 3.34 -8.80 8.88
CA HIS A 114 3.02 -7.78 7.88
C HIS A 114 2.66 -6.47 8.55
N THR A 115 3.13 -5.35 8.00
CA THR A 115 2.88 -4.02 8.55
C THR A 115 1.51 -3.51 8.13
N VAL A 116 0.61 -3.37 9.10
CA VAL A 116 -0.68 -2.68 8.91
C VAL A 116 -0.42 -1.18 8.92
N PHE A 117 -0.86 -0.47 7.87
CA PHE A 117 -0.63 0.97 7.78
C PHE A 117 -1.82 1.78 7.29
N GLY A 118 -2.99 1.16 7.15
CA GLY A 118 -4.21 1.87 6.77
C GLY A 118 -5.44 1.00 6.88
N ALA A 119 -6.60 1.62 6.65
CA ALA A 119 -7.89 0.93 6.61
C ALA A 119 -8.86 1.70 5.71
N VAL A 120 -9.77 0.98 5.03
CA VAL A 120 -10.81 1.62 4.23
C VAL A 120 -11.71 2.48 5.11
N LYS A 121 -12.23 3.57 4.54
CA LYS A 121 -12.97 4.58 5.29
C LYS A 121 -14.45 4.27 5.47
N SER A 122 -15.04 3.45 4.60
CA SER A 122 -16.49 3.24 4.60
C SER A 122 -16.86 1.86 4.06
N ASP A 123 -18.11 1.48 4.27
CA ASP A 123 -18.67 0.24 3.72
C ASP A 123 -18.73 0.26 2.19
N SER A 124 -18.91 1.44 1.59
CA SER A 124 -18.90 1.56 0.12
C SER A 124 -17.50 1.30 -0.45
N ASP A 125 -16.44 1.70 0.26
CA ASP A 125 -15.07 1.36 -0.12
C ASP A 125 -14.82 -0.14 -0.01
N GLN A 126 -15.31 -0.76 1.06
CA GLN A 126 -15.20 -2.21 1.24
C GLN A 126 -15.95 -2.98 0.14
N ALA A 127 -17.09 -2.47 -0.29
CA ALA A 127 -17.84 -3.09 -1.39
C ALA A 127 -17.02 -3.12 -2.68
N VAL A 128 -16.26 -2.07 -2.97
CA VAL A 128 -15.36 -2.04 -4.12
C VAL A 128 -14.23 -3.07 -3.94
N VAL A 129 -13.62 -3.13 -2.76
CA VAL A 129 -12.59 -4.14 -2.45
C VAL A 129 -13.13 -5.55 -2.74
N ASN A 130 -14.35 -5.83 -2.30
CA ASN A 130 -14.98 -7.14 -2.47
C ASN A 130 -15.30 -7.46 -3.94
N ASP A 131 -15.47 -6.43 -4.77
CA ASP A 131 -15.77 -6.58 -6.21
C ASP A 131 -14.51 -6.77 -7.07
N ILE A 132 -13.34 -6.44 -6.55
CA ILE A 132 -12.08 -6.60 -7.28
C ILE A 132 -11.83 -8.08 -7.60
N ARG A 133 -11.40 -8.32 -8.84
CA ARG A 133 -11.02 -9.66 -9.32
C ARG A 133 -9.58 -9.61 -9.84
N MET A 134 -8.96 -10.77 -9.92
CA MET A 134 -7.60 -10.88 -10.44
C MET A 134 -7.50 -10.27 -11.84
N GLY A 135 -6.54 -9.35 -12.01
CA GLY A 135 -6.36 -8.61 -13.27
C GLY A 135 -7.05 -7.25 -13.30
N ASP A 136 -7.91 -6.93 -12.33
CA ASP A 136 -8.46 -5.58 -12.23
C ASP A 136 -7.34 -4.57 -11.98
N THR A 137 -7.55 -3.32 -12.39
CA THR A 137 -6.50 -2.30 -12.50
C THR A 137 -6.71 -1.15 -11.54
N MET A 138 -5.61 -0.67 -10.94
CA MET A 138 -5.53 0.64 -10.32
C MET A 138 -5.33 1.66 -11.44
N ILE A 139 -6.41 2.34 -11.85
CA ILE A 139 -6.34 3.30 -12.96
C ILE A 139 -5.46 4.49 -12.58
N LYS A 140 -5.71 5.03 -11.38
CA LYS A 140 -4.97 6.15 -10.83
C LYS A 140 -5.02 6.10 -9.31
N VAL A 141 -3.91 6.50 -8.68
CA VAL A 141 -3.82 6.57 -7.21
C VAL A 141 -3.30 7.94 -6.83
N HIS A 142 -3.96 8.60 -5.87
CA HIS A 142 -3.51 9.90 -5.37
C HIS A 142 -3.72 10.01 -3.86
N ILE A 143 -3.13 11.04 -3.26
CA ILE A 143 -3.22 11.30 -1.82
C ILE A 143 -4.01 12.58 -1.58
N GLU A 144 -4.92 12.55 -0.61
CA GLU A 144 -5.61 13.71 -0.08
C GLU A 144 -5.08 14.00 1.31
N GLY A 145 -4.82 15.29 1.59
CA GLY A 145 -4.26 15.75 2.85
C GLY A 145 -2.86 16.30 2.69
N ASP A 146 -2.34 16.91 3.77
CA ASP A 146 -1.02 17.54 3.77
C ASP A 146 0.05 16.52 4.14
N THR A 147 0.95 16.23 3.21
CA THR A 147 2.02 15.24 3.36
C THR A 147 3.37 15.84 3.76
N GLU A 148 3.48 17.16 3.83
CA GLU A 148 4.77 17.84 4.02
C GLU A 148 5.52 17.41 5.27
N THR A 149 4.87 17.44 6.41
CA THR A 149 5.51 17.12 7.70
C THR A 149 5.99 15.67 7.73
N LEU A 150 5.15 14.75 7.26
CA LEU A 150 5.49 13.33 7.21
C LEU A 150 6.70 13.09 6.31
N LEU A 151 6.66 13.62 5.09
CA LEU A 151 7.74 13.40 4.12
C LEU A 151 9.03 14.07 4.56
N ALA A 152 8.96 15.28 5.16
CA ALA A 152 10.14 15.95 5.70
C ALA A 152 10.81 15.13 6.80
N GLY A 153 10.01 14.48 7.66
CA GLY A 153 10.53 13.60 8.72
C GLY A 153 11.19 12.34 8.20
N GLN A 154 10.97 11.98 6.94
CA GLN A 154 11.53 10.78 6.32
C GLN A 154 12.50 11.11 5.18
N GLN A 155 13.05 12.31 5.14
CA GLN A 155 13.85 12.78 4.00
C GLN A 155 15.06 11.89 3.71
N ALA A 156 15.76 11.40 4.75
CA ALA A 156 16.90 10.52 4.56
C ALA A 156 16.51 9.21 3.86
N ASN A 157 15.38 8.63 4.27
CA ASN A 157 14.82 7.44 3.61
C ASN A 157 14.40 7.75 2.17
N LEU A 158 13.71 8.87 1.96
CA LEU A 158 13.26 9.27 0.63
C LEU A 158 14.42 9.45 -0.33
N ASP A 159 15.52 10.05 0.11
CA ASP A 159 16.70 10.24 -0.72
C ASP A 159 17.28 8.90 -1.19
N GLN A 160 17.37 7.91 -0.29
CA GLN A 160 17.84 6.58 -0.61
C GLN A 160 16.88 5.85 -1.54
N TRP A 161 15.59 5.87 -1.22
CA TRP A 161 14.56 5.20 -2.02
C TRP A 161 14.48 5.78 -3.42
N ASN A 162 14.50 7.11 -3.55
CA ASN A 162 14.39 7.77 -4.84
C ASN A 162 15.61 7.54 -5.72
N ALA A 163 16.80 7.42 -5.12
CA ALA A 163 18.01 7.05 -5.88
C ALA A 163 17.88 5.63 -6.46
N ALA A 164 17.44 4.67 -5.64
CA ALA A 164 17.23 3.30 -6.10
C ALA A 164 16.09 3.21 -7.12
N LEU A 165 15.01 3.96 -6.88
CA LEU A 165 13.84 4.00 -7.77
C LEU A 165 14.23 4.53 -9.15
N SER A 166 15.02 5.62 -9.20
CA SER A 166 15.48 6.20 -10.47
C SER A 166 16.36 5.24 -11.26
N ASP A 167 17.17 4.44 -10.58
CA ASP A 167 18.00 3.42 -11.25
C ASP A 167 17.13 2.31 -11.83
N ALA A 168 16.10 1.87 -11.10
CA ALA A 168 15.23 0.79 -11.54
C ALA A 168 14.18 1.27 -12.56
N PHE A 169 13.72 2.51 -12.46
CA PHE A 169 12.66 3.09 -13.29
C PHE A 169 13.07 4.50 -13.77
N PRO A 170 14.01 4.60 -14.73
CA PRO A 170 14.53 5.91 -15.17
C PRO A 170 13.48 6.86 -15.74
N ASP A 171 12.36 6.31 -16.22
CA ASP A 171 11.29 7.10 -16.85
C ASP A 171 10.19 7.54 -15.88
N LEU A 172 10.31 7.19 -14.61
CA LEU A 172 9.28 7.49 -13.61
C LEU A 172 9.43 8.88 -13.03
#